data_f22018e849c5a7cd9bc1ea82c1719893
#
_entry.id   f22018e849c5a7cd9bc1ea82c1719893
#
_cell.length_a   1.000
_cell.length_b   1.000
_cell.length_c   1.000
_cell.angle_alpha   90.00
_cell.angle_beta   90.00
_cell.angle_gamma   90.00
#
_symmetry.space_group_name_H-M   'P 1'
#
loop_
_entity.id
_entity.type
_entity.pdbx_description
1 polymer ?
#
loop_
_entity_poly.entity_id
_entity_poly.type
_entity_poly.pdbx_seq_one_letter_code
_entity_poly.pdbx_strand_id
1 'polypeptide(L)'
;NIAILSDPIAQMKKGIVSHCLLPDVAIVAPEMTKTCPPSITAASGIDAFVHALEAYISVNASPITDALAEKALKLIFNSLLHAYNNGENLSAREDMATGSLMAGLAFGNAGVGAVHALAYPLGGRFHLSHGMSNAVMLPHVLKVNAPFCQDKLYCVAKLLKVCERHHSKEEAIKLLLVAIEKLCRDVDIPASLTHFNIPPSCVGELAEEASKVTRLLRNNPKQLSIEEIEDIYRLAF
;
A
#
# COMPACT_ATOMS: atom_id res chain seq x y z
N ASN A 1 -9.21 -15.02 1.26
CA ASN A 1 -9.14 -15.78 2.52
C ASN A 1 -9.00 -14.90 3.77
N ILE A 2 -9.15 -13.58 3.65
CA ILE A 2 -8.99 -12.62 4.75
C ILE A 2 -10.21 -11.70 4.81
N ALA A 3 -10.73 -11.46 6.03
CA ALA A 3 -11.67 -10.41 6.34
C ALA A 3 -11.08 -9.51 7.44
N ILE A 4 -11.12 -8.20 7.23
CA ILE A 4 -10.66 -7.21 8.22
C ILE A 4 -11.88 -6.55 8.83
N LEU A 5 -12.11 -6.79 10.12
CA LEU A 5 -13.25 -6.26 10.86
C LEU A 5 -12.79 -5.20 11.86
N SER A 6 -13.63 -4.17 12.05
CA SER A 6 -13.42 -3.19 13.11
C SER A 6 -14.02 -3.71 14.42
N ASP A 7 -13.22 -3.73 15.47
CA ASP A 7 -13.69 -3.95 16.83
C ASP A 7 -13.82 -2.58 17.53
N PRO A 8 -15.05 -2.06 17.70
CA PRO A 8 -15.24 -0.72 18.27
C PRO A 8 -14.93 -0.68 19.77
N ILE A 9 -14.96 -1.81 20.46
CA ILE A 9 -14.67 -1.89 21.90
C ILE A 9 -13.16 -1.82 22.11
N ALA A 10 -12.42 -2.62 21.35
CA ALA A 10 -10.96 -2.64 21.42
C ALA A 10 -10.28 -1.52 20.61
N GLN A 11 -11.04 -0.70 19.86
CA GLN A 11 -10.56 0.37 18.97
C GLN A 11 -9.48 -0.10 18.02
N MET A 12 -9.60 -1.33 17.50
CA MET A 12 -8.60 -1.93 16.63
C MET A 12 -9.21 -2.66 15.44
N LYS A 13 -8.39 -2.88 14.42
CA LYS A 13 -8.71 -3.75 13.28
C LYS A 13 -8.29 -5.18 13.59
N LYS A 14 -9.19 -6.14 13.36
CA LYS A 14 -8.92 -7.58 13.52
C LYS A 14 -8.99 -8.28 12.17
N GLY A 15 -7.92 -8.98 11.81
CA GLY A 15 -7.88 -9.82 10.61
C GLY A 15 -8.30 -11.26 10.92
N ILE A 16 -9.32 -11.74 10.25
CA ILE A 16 -9.74 -13.14 10.27
C ILE A 16 -9.20 -13.80 9.00
N VAL A 17 -8.41 -14.85 9.15
CA VAL A 17 -7.86 -15.62 8.04
C VAL A 17 -8.49 -17.01 8.05
N SER A 18 -9.18 -17.38 6.99
CA SER A 18 -9.82 -18.69 6.88
C SER A 18 -9.98 -19.11 5.42
N HIS A 19 -9.80 -20.40 5.14
CA HIS A 19 -10.12 -20.97 3.83
C HIS A 19 -11.60 -20.87 3.49
N CYS A 20 -12.49 -20.82 4.49
CA CYS A 20 -13.94 -20.64 4.31
C CYS A 20 -14.31 -19.25 3.72
N LEU A 21 -13.36 -18.31 3.69
CA LEU A 21 -13.55 -16.97 3.08
C LEU A 21 -13.12 -16.93 1.61
N LEU A 22 -12.61 -18.03 1.06
CA LEU A 22 -12.31 -18.11 -0.38
C LEU A 22 -13.62 -18.33 -1.15
N PRO A 23 -13.96 -17.46 -2.11
CA PRO A 23 -15.10 -17.67 -2.98
C PRO A 23 -14.79 -18.76 -4.02
N ASP A 24 -15.78 -19.53 -4.43
CA ASP A 24 -15.66 -20.47 -5.56
C ASP A 24 -15.58 -19.75 -6.89
N VAL A 25 -16.22 -18.57 -6.99
CA VAL A 25 -16.21 -17.71 -8.17
C VAL A 25 -16.07 -16.26 -7.73
N ALA A 26 -15.16 -15.52 -8.36
CA ALA A 26 -15.03 -14.08 -8.21
C ALA A 26 -15.31 -13.40 -9.56
N ILE A 27 -16.30 -12.50 -9.57
CA ILE A 27 -16.65 -11.69 -10.74
C ILE A 27 -16.09 -10.28 -10.54
N VAL A 28 -15.16 -9.88 -11.40
CA VAL A 28 -14.57 -8.53 -11.39
C VAL A 28 -15.17 -7.75 -12.54
N ALA A 29 -16.09 -6.83 -12.21
CA ALA A 29 -16.83 -6.01 -13.17
C ALA A 29 -16.38 -4.53 -13.03
N PRO A 30 -15.48 -4.03 -13.89
CA PRO A 30 -14.96 -2.65 -13.82
C PRO A 30 -16.07 -1.59 -13.90
N GLU A 31 -17.14 -1.87 -14.62
CA GLU A 31 -18.32 -0.99 -14.77
C GLU A 31 -18.95 -0.62 -13.43
N MET A 32 -18.90 -1.52 -12.45
CA MET A 32 -19.42 -1.28 -11.10
C MET A 32 -18.63 -0.21 -10.33
N THR A 33 -17.43 0.13 -10.80
CA THR A 33 -16.57 1.14 -10.17
C THR A 33 -16.73 2.54 -10.78
N LYS A 34 -17.51 2.72 -11.85
CA LYS A 34 -17.70 3.99 -12.56
C LYS A 34 -18.23 5.11 -11.67
N THR A 35 -19.14 4.78 -10.76
CA THR A 35 -19.74 5.74 -9.83
C THR A 35 -18.90 5.98 -8.58
N CYS A 36 -17.73 5.34 -8.46
CA CYS A 36 -16.84 5.52 -7.32
C CYS A 36 -16.27 6.96 -7.33
N PRO A 37 -16.46 7.75 -6.25
CA PRO A 37 -15.94 9.11 -6.17
C PRO A 37 -14.42 9.18 -6.33
N PRO A 38 -13.87 10.31 -6.80
CA PRO A 38 -12.42 10.49 -6.96
C PRO A 38 -11.63 10.18 -5.67
N SER A 39 -12.08 10.65 -4.51
CA SER A 39 -11.41 10.42 -3.22
C SER A 39 -11.34 8.93 -2.85
N ILE A 40 -12.39 8.16 -3.15
CA ILE A 40 -12.40 6.70 -2.92
C ILE A 40 -11.53 6.01 -3.98
N THR A 41 -11.60 6.45 -5.25
CA THR A 41 -10.71 5.95 -6.31
C THR A 41 -9.25 6.14 -5.96
N ALA A 42 -8.87 7.32 -5.44
CA ALA A 42 -7.51 7.62 -4.99
C ALA A 42 -7.07 6.70 -3.86
N ALA A 43 -7.83 6.68 -2.76
CA ALA A 43 -7.47 5.91 -1.56
C ALA A 43 -7.39 4.40 -1.85
N SER A 44 -8.40 3.82 -2.52
CA SER A 44 -8.40 2.40 -2.86
C SER A 44 -7.37 2.04 -3.94
N GLY A 45 -7.10 2.97 -4.86
CA GLY A 45 -6.10 2.77 -5.91
C GLY A 45 -4.67 2.76 -5.36
N ILE A 46 -4.33 3.69 -4.47
CA ILE A 46 -3.03 3.66 -3.78
C ILE A 46 -2.94 2.44 -2.87
N ASP A 47 -4.02 2.03 -2.19
CA ASP A 47 -4.04 0.81 -1.39
C ASP A 47 -3.72 -0.45 -2.23
N ALA A 48 -4.34 -0.57 -3.41
CA ALA A 48 -4.03 -1.64 -4.35
C ALA A 48 -2.56 -1.60 -4.83
N PHE A 49 -2.00 -0.39 -5.03
CA PHE A 49 -0.58 -0.22 -5.32
C PHE A 49 0.31 -0.70 -4.16
N VAL A 50 -0.05 -0.35 -2.92
CA VAL A 50 0.64 -0.80 -1.70
C VAL A 50 0.58 -2.33 -1.58
N HIS A 51 -0.58 -2.94 -1.80
CA HIS A 51 -0.73 -4.40 -1.81
C HIS A 51 0.27 -5.07 -2.76
N ALA A 52 0.35 -4.58 -4.01
CA ALA A 52 1.28 -5.13 -4.99
C ALA A 52 2.74 -4.90 -4.59
N LEU A 53 3.08 -3.69 -4.12
CA LEU A 53 4.45 -3.35 -3.76
C LEU A 53 4.94 -4.13 -2.54
N GLU A 54 4.12 -4.21 -1.47
CA GLU A 54 4.48 -4.96 -0.27
C GLU A 54 4.58 -6.47 -0.55
N ALA A 55 3.67 -7.03 -1.38
CA ALA A 55 3.79 -8.41 -1.82
C ALA A 55 5.09 -8.66 -2.59
N TYR A 56 5.49 -7.71 -3.45
CA TYR A 56 6.71 -7.81 -4.25
C TYR A 56 7.97 -7.77 -3.39
N ILE A 57 8.05 -6.88 -2.39
CA ILE A 57 9.22 -6.75 -1.50
C ILE A 57 9.16 -7.68 -0.29
N SER A 58 8.09 -8.45 -0.11
CA SER A 58 7.93 -9.37 1.02
C SER A 58 9.04 -10.42 1.07
N VAL A 59 9.44 -10.81 2.30
CA VAL A 59 10.37 -11.95 2.50
C VAL A 59 9.79 -13.29 2.02
N ASN A 60 8.46 -13.37 1.84
CA ASN A 60 7.76 -14.55 1.32
C ASN A 60 7.47 -14.47 -0.18
N ALA A 61 8.01 -13.45 -0.87
CA ALA A 61 7.81 -13.30 -2.31
C ALA A 61 8.37 -14.49 -3.09
N SER A 62 7.72 -14.83 -4.17
CA SER A 62 8.09 -15.92 -5.08
C SER A 62 8.01 -15.46 -6.54
N PRO A 63 8.63 -16.16 -7.49
CA PRO A 63 8.52 -15.79 -8.90
C PRO A 63 7.08 -15.67 -9.42
N ILE A 64 6.14 -16.44 -8.84
CA ILE A 64 4.71 -16.37 -9.19
C ILE A 64 4.09 -15.10 -8.64
N THR A 65 4.30 -14.80 -7.36
CA THR A 65 3.79 -13.58 -6.73
C THR A 65 4.44 -12.33 -7.31
N ASP A 66 5.72 -12.40 -7.68
CA ASP A 66 6.44 -11.31 -8.34
C ASP A 66 5.83 -10.97 -9.70
N ALA A 67 5.54 -11.96 -10.54
CA ALA A 67 4.93 -11.73 -11.85
C ALA A 67 3.54 -11.07 -11.74
N LEU A 68 2.73 -11.46 -10.75
CA LEU A 68 1.43 -10.86 -10.46
C LEU A 68 1.59 -9.42 -9.95
N ALA A 69 2.50 -9.21 -9.00
CA ALA A 69 2.75 -7.90 -8.39
C ALA A 69 3.32 -6.89 -9.42
N GLU A 70 4.27 -7.30 -10.26
CA GLU A 70 4.83 -6.44 -11.31
C GLU A 70 3.74 -5.99 -12.30
N LYS A 71 2.88 -6.92 -12.73
CA LYS A 71 1.78 -6.55 -13.63
C LYS A 71 0.80 -5.62 -12.95
N ALA A 72 0.44 -5.86 -11.68
CA ALA A 72 -0.43 -5.01 -10.89
C ALA A 72 0.15 -3.60 -10.74
N LEU A 73 1.42 -3.47 -10.31
CA LEU A 73 2.11 -2.19 -10.15
C LEU A 73 2.06 -1.36 -11.43
N LYS A 74 2.33 -1.99 -12.59
CA LYS A 74 2.32 -1.30 -13.88
C LYS A 74 0.92 -0.82 -14.27
N LEU A 75 -0.11 -1.65 -14.10
CA LEU A 75 -1.49 -1.28 -14.43
C LEU A 75 -1.97 -0.13 -13.55
N ILE A 76 -1.80 -0.26 -12.23
CA ILE A 76 -2.28 0.74 -11.27
C ILE A 76 -1.54 2.08 -11.46
N PHE A 77 -0.19 2.06 -11.53
CA PHE A 77 0.61 3.27 -11.68
C PHE A 77 0.26 4.08 -12.93
N ASN A 78 -0.01 3.40 -14.06
CA ASN A 78 -0.32 4.06 -15.30
C ASN A 78 -1.77 4.55 -15.39
N SER A 79 -2.71 3.91 -14.68
CA SER A 79 -4.15 4.13 -14.90
C SER A 79 -4.85 4.84 -13.74
N LEU A 80 -4.26 4.89 -12.53
CA LEU A 80 -4.91 5.48 -11.36
C LEU A 80 -5.29 6.95 -11.59
N LEU A 81 -4.35 7.78 -12.09
CA LEU A 81 -4.63 9.19 -12.33
C LEU A 81 -5.73 9.37 -13.41
N HIS A 82 -5.78 8.52 -14.42
CA HIS A 82 -6.82 8.56 -15.44
C HIS A 82 -8.20 8.18 -14.87
N ALA A 83 -8.26 7.14 -14.03
CA ALA A 83 -9.48 6.73 -13.35
C ALA A 83 -9.95 7.76 -12.31
N TYR A 84 -9.00 8.46 -11.65
CA TYR A 84 -9.25 9.54 -10.71
C TYR A 84 -9.87 10.75 -11.39
N ASN A 85 -9.26 11.22 -12.49
CA ASN A 85 -9.69 12.40 -13.22
C ASN A 85 -10.98 12.19 -14.01
N ASN A 86 -11.25 10.95 -14.47
CA ASN A 86 -12.44 10.59 -15.23
C ASN A 86 -12.93 9.21 -14.83
N GLY A 87 -13.90 9.16 -13.93
CA GLY A 87 -14.53 7.91 -13.47
C GLY A 87 -15.21 7.09 -14.57
N GLU A 88 -15.64 7.73 -15.66
CA GLU A 88 -16.27 7.10 -16.82
C GLU A 88 -15.26 6.47 -17.80
N ASN A 89 -13.95 6.69 -17.60
CA ASN A 89 -12.89 6.07 -18.41
C ASN A 89 -12.81 4.57 -18.12
N LEU A 90 -13.60 3.78 -18.89
CA LEU A 90 -13.73 2.34 -18.67
C LEU A 90 -12.40 1.62 -18.80
N SER A 91 -11.56 2.00 -19.75
CA SER A 91 -10.21 1.38 -19.90
C SER A 91 -9.34 1.57 -18.66
N ALA A 92 -9.36 2.77 -18.06
CA ALA A 92 -8.63 3.00 -16.80
C ALA A 92 -9.26 2.20 -15.63
N ARG A 93 -10.60 2.09 -15.59
CA ARG A 93 -11.28 1.24 -14.58
C ARG A 93 -10.96 -0.25 -14.74
N GLU A 94 -10.87 -0.75 -15.97
CA GLU A 94 -10.45 -2.13 -16.28
C GLU A 94 -9.02 -2.41 -15.79
N ASP A 95 -8.09 -1.50 -16.08
CA ASP A 95 -6.72 -1.61 -15.59
C ASP A 95 -6.66 -1.58 -14.06
N MET A 96 -7.42 -0.68 -13.42
CA MET A 96 -7.47 -0.59 -11.96
C MET A 96 -8.06 -1.85 -11.33
N ALA A 97 -9.18 -2.37 -11.86
CA ALA A 97 -9.82 -3.58 -11.36
C ALA A 97 -8.94 -4.82 -11.55
N THR A 98 -8.32 -4.96 -12.74
CA THR A 98 -7.37 -6.04 -13.02
C THR A 98 -6.13 -5.93 -12.14
N GLY A 99 -5.57 -4.73 -12.01
CA GLY A 99 -4.41 -4.47 -11.13
C GLY A 99 -4.69 -4.82 -9.67
N SER A 100 -5.85 -4.41 -9.16
CA SER A 100 -6.29 -4.72 -7.80
C SER A 100 -6.46 -6.23 -7.58
N LEU A 101 -7.09 -6.95 -8.54
CA LEU A 101 -7.23 -8.40 -8.47
C LEU A 101 -5.85 -9.10 -8.44
N MET A 102 -4.93 -8.70 -9.33
CA MET A 102 -3.58 -9.28 -9.38
C MET A 102 -2.79 -8.98 -8.12
N ALA A 103 -2.90 -7.76 -7.57
CA ALA A 103 -2.33 -7.41 -6.26
C ALA A 103 -2.89 -8.30 -5.15
N GLY A 104 -4.21 -8.56 -5.17
CA GLY A 104 -4.89 -9.47 -4.24
C GLY A 104 -4.34 -10.89 -4.30
N LEU A 105 -4.14 -11.42 -5.50
CA LEU A 105 -3.55 -12.75 -5.71
C LEU A 105 -2.07 -12.81 -5.25
N ALA A 106 -1.32 -11.71 -5.45
CA ALA A 106 0.08 -11.63 -5.02
C ALA A 106 0.17 -11.61 -3.48
N PHE A 107 -0.50 -10.63 -2.82
CA PHE A 107 -0.38 -10.50 -1.36
C PHE A 107 -1.11 -11.61 -0.59
N GLY A 108 -2.13 -12.22 -1.15
CA GLY A 108 -2.78 -13.39 -0.58
C GLY A 108 -1.84 -14.57 -0.34
N ASN A 109 -0.71 -14.62 -1.07
CA ASN A 109 0.33 -15.63 -0.96
C ASN A 109 1.63 -15.12 -0.33
N ALA A 110 2.06 -13.89 -0.66
CA ALA A 110 3.30 -13.30 -0.14
C ALA A 110 3.11 -12.51 1.15
N GLY A 111 1.88 -12.10 1.46
CA GLY A 111 1.55 -11.21 2.56
C GLY A 111 1.85 -9.74 2.25
N VAL A 112 1.37 -8.86 3.13
CA VAL A 112 1.71 -7.43 3.18
C VAL A 112 2.58 -7.16 4.41
N GLY A 113 3.22 -6.00 4.50
CA GLY A 113 4.26 -5.70 5.47
C GLY A 113 3.96 -4.51 6.38
N ALA A 114 4.98 -3.64 6.54
CA ALA A 114 4.96 -2.57 7.51
C ALA A 114 4.01 -1.42 7.17
N VAL A 115 3.74 -1.12 5.88
CA VAL A 115 2.78 -0.08 5.53
C VAL A 115 1.42 -0.41 6.13
N HIS A 116 0.93 -1.62 5.90
CA HIS A 116 -0.34 -2.06 6.47
C HIS A 116 -0.30 -2.19 7.99
N ALA A 117 0.81 -2.65 8.57
CA ALA A 117 0.93 -2.75 10.02
C ALA A 117 0.81 -1.38 10.70
N LEU A 118 1.46 -0.36 10.14
CA LEU A 118 1.41 1.01 10.67
C LEU A 118 0.10 1.74 10.32
N ALA A 119 -0.60 1.32 9.29
CA ALA A 119 -1.92 1.87 8.94
C ALA A 119 -3.04 1.44 9.92
N TYR A 120 -2.92 0.28 10.56
CA TYR A 120 -3.99 -0.27 11.43
C TYR A 120 -4.35 0.64 12.61
N PRO A 121 -3.39 1.17 13.40
CA PRO A 121 -3.71 2.09 14.50
C PRO A 121 -4.37 3.39 14.03
N LEU A 122 -3.96 3.92 12.86
CA LEU A 122 -4.56 5.12 12.29
C LEU A 122 -6.05 4.92 11.98
N GLY A 123 -6.38 3.77 11.37
CA GLY A 123 -7.77 3.41 11.11
C GLY A 123 -8.57 3.07 12.35
N GLY A 124 -7.95 2.45 13.36
CA GLY A 124 -8.60 2.07 14.61
C GLY A 124 -8.94 3.25 15.51
N ARG A 125 -7.98 4.15 15.73
CA ARG A 125 -8.10 5.27 16.68
C ARG A 125 -8.69 6.54 16.06
N PHE A 126 -8.29 6.85 14.81
CA PHE A 126 -8.64 8.13 14.17
C PHE A 126 -9.65 7.98 13.04
N HIS A 127 -10.17 6.76 12.84
CA HIS A 127 -11.18 6.47 11.83
C HIS A 127 -10.77 6.84 10.39
N LEU A 128 -9.46 6.93 10.12
CA LEU A 128 -8.99 7.05 8.74
C LEU A 128 -9.42 5.83 7.93
N SER A 129 -9.84 6.06 6.70
CA SER A 129 -10.11 4.94 5.80
C SER A 129 -8.84 4.11 5.60
N HIS A 130 -8.99 2.81 5.36
CA HIS A 130 -7.87 1.88 5.23
C HIS A 130 -6.87 2.32 4.14
N GLY A 131 -7.39 2.61 2.93
CA GLY A 131 -6.56 3.04 1.82
C GLY A 131 -5.86 4.38 2.07
N MET A 132 -6.53 5.32 2.75
CA MET A 132 -5.91 6.59 3.12
C MET A 132 -4.76 6.40 4.12
N SER A 133 -4.96 5.55 5.13
CA SER A 133 -3.92 5.24 6.13
C SER A 133 -2.69 4.62 5.46
N ASN A 134 -2.89 3.67 4.53
CA ASN A 134 -1.81 3.06 3.76
C ASN A 134 -1.11 4.08 2.85
N ALA A 135 -1.88 4.92 2.17
CA ALA A 135 -1.34 5.92 1.24
C ALA A 135 -0.41 6.92 1.94
N VAL A 136 -0.80 7.43 3.11
CA VAL A 136 0.02 8.37 3.89
C VAL A 136 1.29 7.69 4.42
N MET A 137 1.20 6.44 4.88
CA MET A 137 2.37 5.74 5.46
C MET A 137 3.35 5.21 4.40
N LEU A 138 2.90 4.96 3.17
CA LEU A 138 3.69 4.34 2.10
C LEU A 138 5.06 5.00 1.88
N PRO A 139 5.20 6.31 1.63
CA PRO A 139 6.50 6.92 1.32
C PRO A 139 7.51 6.78 2.48
N HIS A 140 7.03 6.88 3.72
CA HIS A 140 7.86 6.86 4.92
C HIS A 140 8.39 5.46 5.21
N VAL A 141 7.53 4.45 5.16
CA VAL A 141 7.91 3.04 5.32
C VAL A 141 8.86 2.60 4.20
N LEU A 142 8.57 3.02 2.96
CA LEU A 142 9.39 2.61 1.81
C LEU A 142 10.81 3.17 1.90
N LYS A 143 10.99 4.40 2.40
CA LYS A 143 12.33 4.98 2.67
C LYS A 143 13.16 4.12 3.63
N VAL A 144 12.53 3.59 4.67
CA VAL A 144 13.19 2.73 5.67
C VAL A 144 13.45 1.33 5.13
N ASN A 145 12.56 0.79 4.30
CA ASN A 145 12.72 -0.53 3.69
C ASN A 145 13.72 -0.54 2.53
N ALA A 146 13.92 0.59 1.85
CA ALA A 146 14.70 0.67 0.61
C ALA A 146 16.11 0.04 0.70
N PRO A 147 16.91 0.24 1.75
CA PRO A 147 18.22 -0.39 1.85
C PRO A 147 18.19 -1.92 1.91
N PHE A 148 17.07 -2.52 2.32
CA PHE A 148 16.90 -3.96 2.54
C PHE A 148 16.29 -4.70 1.36
N CYS A 149 15.80 -3.98 0.32
CA CYS A 149 15.17 -4.56 -0.85
C CYS A 149 15.56 -3.81 -2.15
N GLN A 150 16.80 -3.32 -2.25
CA GLN A 150 17.29 -2.47 -3.34
C GLN A 150 17.07 -3.08 -4.72
N ASP A 151 17.38 -4.38 -4.91
CA ASP A 151 17.23 -5.04 -6.21
C ASP A 151 15.77 -5.06 -6.67
N LYS A 152 14.86 -5.36 -5.76
CA LYS A 152 13.42 -5.34 -6.02
C LYS A 152 12.93 -3.94 -6.39
N LEU A 153 13.30 -2.92 -5.63
CA LEU A 153 12.90 -1.53 -5.92
C LEU A 153 13.52 -1.00 -7.21
N TYR A 154 14.75 -1.38 -7.53
CA TYR A 154 15.35 -1.07 -8.82
C TYR A 154 14.59 -1.69 -10.00
N CYS A 155 14.13 -2.94 -9.85
CA CYS A 155 13.26 -3.58 -10.85
C CYS A 155 11.95 -2.82 -11.00
N VAL A 156 11.31 -2.39 -9.90
CA VAL A 156 10.09 -1.57 -9.94
C VAL A 156 10.34 -0.24 -10.63
N ALA A 157 11.45 0.46 -10.33
CA ALA A 157 11.79 1.73 -10.99
C ALA A 157 11.91 1.59 -12.53
N LYS A 158 12.52 0.51 -12.98
CA LYS A 158 12.61 0.19 -14.42
C LYS A 158 11.25 -0.19 -15.01
N LEU A 159 10.49 -1.01 -14.31
CA LEU A 159 9.15 -1.45 -14.73
C LEU A 159 8.21 -0.26 -14.96
N LEU A 160 8.23 0.70 -14.04
CA LEU A 160 7.41 1.92 -14.10
C LEU A 160 8.02 3.00 -14.99
N LYS A 161 9.21 2.76 -15.55
CA LYS A 161 9.94 3.69 -16.43
C LYS A 161 10.21 5.05 -15.77
N VAL A 162 10.44 5.07 -14.47
CA VAL A 162 10.76 6.30 -13.72
C VAL A 162 12.27 6.57 -13.66
N CYS A 163 13.09 5.64 -14.13
CA CYS A 163 14.54 5.80 -14.28
C CYS A 163 15.01 5.37 -15.66
N GLU A 164 16.17 5.85 -16.07
CA GLU A 164 16.83 5.48 -17.30
C GLU A 164 17.91 4.41 -17.06
N ARG A 165 18.41 3.79 -18.15
CA ARG A 165 19.38 2.69 -18.08
C ARG A 165 20.72 3.06 -17.43
N HIS A 166 21.10 4.33 -17.49
CA HIS A 166 22.37 4.83 -16.94
C HIS A 166 22.32 5.14 -15.44
N HIS A 167 21.14 5.22 -14.82
CA HIS A 167 21.02 5.50 -13.40
C HIS A 167 21.52 4.32 -12.55
N SER A 168 22.25 4.61 -11.50
CA SER A 168 22.61 3.65 -10.46
C SER A 168 21.34 3.15 -9.73
N LYS A 169 21.45 2.06 -8.98
CA LYS A 169 20.34 1.54 -8.18
C LYS A 169 19.82 2.59 -7.18
N GLU A 170 20.72 3.30 -6.52
CA GLU A 170 20.36 4.32 -5.55
C GLU A 170 19.61 5.49 -6.18
N GLU A 171 20.07 5.98 -7.34
CA GLU A 171 19.38 7.03 -8.09
C GLU A 171 18.01 6.58 -8.56
N ALA A 172 17.90 5.36 -9.11
CA ALA A 172 16.64 4.79 -9.55
C ALA A 172 15.63 4.65 -8.41
N ILE A 173 16.08 4.23 -7.22
CA ILE A 173 15.22 4.13 -6.03
C ILE A 173 14.76 5.52 -5.57
N LYS A 174 15.62 6.53 -5.57
CA LYS A 174 15.23 7.92 -5.27
C LYS A 174 14.18 8.43 -6.24
N LEU A 175 14.36 8.18 -7.54
CA LEU A 175 13.38 8.54 -8.57
C LEU A 175 12.05 7.80 -8.39
N LEU A 176 12.08 6.52 -7.98
CA LEU A 176 10.87 5.77 -7.66
C LEU A 176 10.10 6.39 -6.49
N LEU A 177 10.80 6.73 -5.40
CA LEU A 177 10.18 7.38 -4.24
C LEU A 177 9.51 8.71 -4.63
N VAL A 178 10.21 9.55 -5.40
CA VAL A 178 9.66 10.81 -5.93
C VAL A 178 8.44 10.57 -6.81
N ALA A 179 8.47 9.54 -7.66
CA ALA A 179 7.34 9.22 -8.54
C ALA A 179 6.11 8.73 -7.76
N ILE A 180 6.31 7.95 -6.69
CA ILE A 180 5.22 7.51 -5.80
C ILE A 180 4.63 8.72 -5.04
N GLU A 181 5.47 9.57 -4.46
CA GLU A 181 5.02 10.80 -3.79
C GLU A 181 4.26 11.71 -4.76
N LYS A 182 4.72 11.81 -6.01
CA LYS A 182 4.03 12.56 -7.05
C LYS A 182 2.67 11.95 -7.37
N LEU A 183 2.58 10.64 -7.55
CA LEU A 183 1.31 9.96 -7.81
C LEU A 183 0.30 10.23 -6.67
N CYS A 184 0.73 10.14 -5.41
CA CYS A 184 -0.12 10.46 -4.26
C CYS A 184 -0.63 11.90 -4.31
N ARG A 185 0.23 12.88 -4.61
CA ARG A 185 -0.18 14.29 -4.75
C ARG A 185 -1.13 14.51 -5.92
N ASP A 186 -0.88 13.86 -7.07
CA ASP A 186 -1.69 14.03 -8.28
C ASP A 186 -3.13 13.49 -8.11
N VAL A 187 -3.36 12.62 -7.11
CA VAL A 187 -4.68 12.10 -6.75
C VAL A 187 -5.16 12.62 -5.39
N ASP A 188 -4.67 13.78 -4.96
CA ASP A 188 -5.07 14.50 -3.76
C ASP A 188 -4.95 13.70 -2.44
N ILE A 189 -3.96 12.80 -2.33
CA ILE A 189 -3.63 12.16 -1.05
C ILE A 189 -2.79 13.15 -0.21
N PRO A 190 -3.24 13.50 1.01
CA PRO A 190 -2.46 14.33 1.91
C PRO A 190 -1.11 13.70 2.27
N ALA A 191 -0.06 14.53 2.31
CA ALA A 191 1.29 14.03 2.55
C ALA A 191 1.63 13.85 4.04
N SER A 192 0.76 14.30 4.96
CA SER A 192 1.07 14.37 6.39
C SER A 192 -0.13 14.00 7.26
N LEU A 193 0.15 13.35 8.38
CA LEU A 193 -0.83 13.00 9.43
C LEU A 193 -1.45 14.24 10.08
N THR A 194 -0.78 15.39 10.08
CA THR A 194 -1.33 16.65 10.59
C THR A 194 -2.58 17.09 9.86
N HIS A 195 -2.71 16.74 8.57
CA HIS A 195 -3.93 17.02 7.79
C HIS A 195 -5.19 16.39 8.41
N PHE A 196 -5.02 15.29 9.11
CA PHE A 196 -6.12 14.55 9.74
C PHE A 196 -6.34 14.91 11.23
N ASN A 197 -5.75 16.00 11.69
CA ASN A 197 -5.79 16.45 13.09
C ASN A 197 -5.27 15.39 14.08
N ILE A 198 -4.36 14.52 13.64
CA ILE A 198 -3.70 13.56 14.52
C ILE A 198 -2.61 14.28 15.29
N PRO A 199 -2.63 14.24 16.64
CA PRO A 199 -1.63 14.94 17.43
C PRO A 199 -0.30 14.17 17.43
N PRO A 200 0.87 14.86 17.24
CA PRO A 200 2.17 14.21 17.30
C PRO A 200 2.48 13.51 18.63
N SER A 201 1.80 13.90 19.72
CA SER A 201 1.94 13.27 21.03
C SER A 201 1.51 11.81 21.09
N CYS A 202 0.72 11.32 20.10
CA CYS A 202 0.28 9.93 20.07
C CYS A 202 1.25 8.96 19.39
N VAL A 203 2.39 9.45 18.87
CA VAL A 203 3.36 8.62 18.12
C VAL A 203 3.80 7.38 18.89
N GLY A 204 4.13 7.51 20.18
CA GLY A 204 4.55 6.35 21.00
C GLY A 204 3.45 5.29 21.11
N GLU A 205 2.19 5.71 21.32
CA GLU A 205 1.07 4.78 21.41
C GLU A 205 0.77 4.11 20.06
N LEU A 206 0.84 4.87 18.96
CA LEU A 206 0.70 4.32 17.60
C LEU A 206 1.77 3.27 17.31
N ALA A 207 3.01 3.55 17.68
CA ALA A 207 4.13 2.62 17.47
C ALA A 207 3.98 1.34 18.31
N GLU A 208 3.57 1.47 19.55
CA GLU A 208 3.28 0.32 20.42
C GLU A 208 2.16 -0.56 19.85
N GLU A 209 1.08 0.04 19.36
CA GLU A 209 -0.03 -0.69 18.72
C GLU A 209 0.41 -1.36 17.41
N ALA A 210 1.14 -0.63 16.55
CA ALA A 210 1.65 -1.17 15.30
C ALA A 210 2.62 -2.34 15.52
N SER A 211 3.49 -2.28 16.54
CA SER A 211 4.43 -3.35 16.87
C SER A 211 3.76 -4.68 17.22
N LYS A 212 2.52 -4.63 17.70
CA LYS A 212 1.71 -5.82 18.01
C LYS A 212 1.15 -6.52 16.76
N VAL A 213 1.20 -5.85 15.59
CA VAL A 213 0.74 -6.42 14.31
C VAL A 213 1.80 -7.34 13.70
N THR A 214 2.32 -8.26 14.51
CA THR A 214 3.46 -9.14 14.17
C THR A 214 3.22 -10.00 12.94
N ARG A 215 1.94 -10.37 12.67
CA ARG A 215 1.57 -11.15 11.47
C ARG A 215 1.95 -10.44 10.17
N LEU A 216 1.90 -9.11 10.13
CA LEU A 216 2.27 -8.32 8.96
C LEU A 216 3.76 -7.94 9.00
N LEU A 217 4.26 -7.48 10.15
CA LEU A 217 5.64 -7.05 10.30
C LEU A 217 6.66 -8.14 9.95
N ARG A 218 6.35 -9.41 10.22
CA ARG A 218 7.24 -10.54 9.87
C ARG A 218 7.46 -10.74 8.36
N ASN A 219 6.58 -10.19 7.51
CA ASN A 219 6.68 -10.28 6.06
C ASN A 219 7.53 -9.13 5.49
N ASN A 220 7.82 -8.10 6.30
CA ASN A 220 8.55 -6.91 5.87
C ASN A 220 10.02 -7.24 5.61
N PRO A 221 10.67 -6.65 4.59
CA PRO A 221 12.09 -6.93 4.29
C PRO A 221 13.03 -6.56 5.45
N LYS A 222 12.65 -5.56 6.26
CA LYS A 222 13.35 -5.18 7.48
C LYS A 222 12.50 -5.49 8.71
N GLN A 223 13.05 -6.18 9.69
CA GLN A 223 12.44 -6.27 11.02
C GLN A 223 12.58 -4.90 11.71
N LEU A 224 11.45 -4.32 12.12
CA LEU A 224 11.40 -2.99 12.71
C LEU A 224 11.34 -3.10 14.25
N SER A 225 12.16 -2.32 14.95
CA SER A 225 11.98 -2.07 16.39
C SER A 225 10.85 -1.06 16.63
N ILE A 226 10.40 -0.94 17.90
CA ILE A 226 9.39 0.05 18.27
C ILE A 226 9.90 1.47 18.00
N GLU A 227 11.17 1.75 18.30
CA GLU A 227 11.81 3.05 18.08
C GLU A 227 11.85 3.41 16.60
N GLU A 228 12.14 2.43 15.72
CA GLU A 228 12.13 2.65 14.28
C GLU A 228 10.70 2.88 13.75
N ILE A 229 9.70 2.23 14.33
CA ILE A 229 8.29 2.48 14.01
C ILE A 229 7.88 3.89 14.45
N GLU A 230 8.32 4.33 15.65
CA GLU A 230 8.11 5.72 16.09
C GLU A 230 8.73 6.73 15.13
N ASP A 231 9.97 6.47 14.68
CA ASP A 231 10.66 7.36 13.74
C ASP A 231 9.93 7.44 12.40
N ILE A 232 9.37 6.32 11.91
CA ILE A 232 8.54 6.31 10.69
C ILE A 232 7.29 7.18 10.88
N TYR A 233 6.59 7.06 12.02
CA TYR A 233 5.44 7.93 12.31
C TYR A 233 5.85 9.40 12.42
N ARG A 234 6.98 9.72 13.07
CA ARG A 234 7.48 11.11 13.16
C ARG A 234 7.74 11.71 11.78
N LEU A 235 8.25 10.92 10.83
CA LEU A 235 8.45 11.36 9.44
C LEU A 235 7.15 11.65 8.69
N ALA A 236 6.03 11.11 9.15
CA ALA A 236 4.72 11.32 8.54
C ALA A 236 3.99 12.58 9.06
N PHE A 237 4.56 13.31 10.02
CA PHE A 237 4.07 14.61 10.50
C PHE A 237 4.79 15.76 9.82
#